data_1333b937dce9414e72bed603259feb2c
#
_entry.id   1333b937dce9414e72bed603259feb2c
#
_cell.length_a   1.000
_cell.length_b   1.000
_cell.length_c   1.000
_cell.angle_alpha   90.00
_cell.angle_beta   90.00
_cell.angle_gamma   90.00
#
_symmetry.space_group_name_H-M   'P 1'
#
loop_
_entity.id
_entity.type
_entity.pdbx_description
1 polymer ?
#
loop_
_entity_poly.entity_id
_entity_poly.type
_entity_poly.pdbx_seq_one_letter_code
_entity_poly.pdbx_strand_id
1 'polypeptide(L)'
;MTIEEIFNLEPGTGGLHNLLDLHTAFIDEQGRFSLKLKITEQLLNPKGTVHGGVLFSLCDSAVGTYIAFQKKWAVTIDSTIHFYRPALSGDVLTASINERKNGRTISTMLVEVYNGKAQHIADAIFNMYYTKGE
;
A
#
# COMPACT_ATOMS: atom_id res chain seq x y z
N MET A 1 -9.85 -8.94 -5.57
CA MET A 1 -8.70 -9.81 -5.88
C MET A 1 -7.88 -10.01 -4.62
N THR A 2 -7.52 -11.22 -4.30
CA THR A 2 -6.64 -11.45 -3.17
C THR A 2 -5.19 -11.15 -3.56
N ILE A 3 -4.39 -10.79 -2.55
CA ILE A 3 -2.97 -10.54 -2.77
C ILE A 3 -2.26 -11.81 -3.22
N GLU A 4 -2.64 -12.95 -2.63
CA GLU A 4 -2.08 -14.24 -3.02
C GLU A 4 -2.36 -14.55 -4.50
N GLU A 5 -3.56 -14.28 -4.98
CA GLU A 5 -3.87 -14.45 -6.40
C GLU A 5 -3.00 -13.56 -7.29
N ILE A 6 -2.82 -12.29 -6.89
CA ILE A 6 -2.03 -11.32 -7.65
C ILE A 6 -0.56 -11.77 -7.74
N PHE A 7 0.00 -12.24 -6.63
CA PHE A 7 1.39 -12.70 -6.57
C PHE A 7 1.58 -14.16 -6.94
N ASN A 8 0.48 -14.88 -7.19
CA ASN A 8 0.52 -16.33 -7.47
C ASN A 8 1.16 -17.11 -6.33
N LEU A 9 0.70 -16.85 -5.11
CA LEU A 9 1.18 -17.48 -3.88
C LEU A 9 0.12 -18.40 -3.28
N GLU A 10 0.57 -19.37 -2.51
CA GLU A 10 -0.33 -20.17 -1.68
C GLU A 10 -0.97 -19.28 -0.61
N PRO A 11 -2.24 -19.54 -0.25
CA PRO A 11 -2.90 -18.78 0.81
C PRO A 11 -2.09 -18.80 2.11
N GLY A 12 -1.97 -17.64 2.75
CA GLY A 12 -1.27 -17.50 4.02
C GLY A 12 0.25 -17.38 3.92
N THR A 13 0.83 -17.27 2.72
CA THR A 13 2.28 -17.21 2.55
C THR A 13 2.80 -15.84 2.12
N GLY A 14 1.99 -14.80 2.25
CA GLY A 14 2.36 -13.45 1.81
C GLY A 14 3.29 -12.69 2.74
N GLY A 15 3.80 -13.32 3.81
CA GLY A 15 4.72 -12.66 4.74
C GLY A 15 4.08 -11.47 5.44
N LEU A 16 4.65 -10.28 5.27
CA LEU A 16 4.16 -9.06 5.93
C LEU A 16 2.70 -8.74 5.57
N HIS A 17 2.25 -9.06 4.37
CA HIS A 17 0.84 -8.89 3.98
C HIS A 17 -0.09 -9.66 4.91
N ASN A 18 0.31 -10.88 5.30
CA ASN A 18 -0.48 -11.67 6.25
C ASN A 18 -0.45 -11.08 7.65
N LEU A 19 0.71 -10.63 8.10
CA LEU A 19 0.84 -10.02 9.43
C LEU A 19 -0.04 -8.77 9.56
N LEU A 20 -0.16 -8.00 8.49
CA LEU A 20 -0.99 -6.81 8.45
C LEU A 20 -2.45 -7.12 8.10
N ASP A 21 -2.76 -8.37 7.79
CA ASP A 21 -4.10 -8.78 7.38
C ASP A 21 -4.57 -8.10 6.09
N LEU A 22 -3.64 -7.88 5.17
CA LEU A 22 -3.94 -7.31 3.85
C LEU A 22 -4.37 -8.43 2.91
N HIS A 23 -5.67 -8.58 2.70
CA HIS A 23 -6.18 -9.70 1.92
C HIS A 23 -6.59 -9.39 0.51
N THR A 24 -7.11 -8.20 0.27
CA THR A 24 -7.72 -7.89 -1.02
C THR A 24 -7.28 -6.52 -1.53
N ALA A 25 -7.15 -6.47 -2.85
CA ALA A 25 -7.00 -5.24 -3.60
C ALA A 25 -8.27 -5.01 -4.41
N PHE A 26 -8.56 -3.77 -4.73
CA PHE A 26 -9.72 -3.41 -5.51
C PHE A 26 -9.45 -2.17 -6.36
N ILE A 27 -10.28 -1.96 -7.36
CA ILE A 27 -10.26 -0.74 -8.16
C ILE A 27 -11.37 0.16 -7.60
N ASP A 28 -11.02 1.37 -7.20
CA ASP A 28 -11.99 2.29 -6.59
C ASP A 28 -12.84 2.99 -7.66
N GLU A 29 -13.75 3.85 -7.21
CA GLU A 29 -14.68 4.55 -8.09
C GLU A 29 -13.99 5.46 -9.10
N GLN A 30 -12.78 5.95 -8.76
CA GLN A 30 -11.98 6.77 -9.67
C GLN A 30 -11.09 5.93 -10.59
N GLY A 31 -11.19 4.61 -10.53
CA GLY A 31 -10.38 3.71 -11.35
C GLY A 31 -8.98 3.47 -10.79
N ARG A 32 -8.74 3.78 -9.53
CA ARG A 32 -7.43 3.62 -8.90
C ARG A 32 -7.32 2.28 -8.20
N PHE A 33 -6.16 1.65 -8.38
CA PHE A 33 -5.83 0.44 -7.64
C PHE A 33 -5.63 0.78 -6.17
N SER A 34 -6.26 0.04 -5.27
CA SER A 34 -6.32 0.39 -3.85
C SER A 34 -6.22 -0.84 -2.96
N LEU A 35 -5.66 -0.63 -1.77
CA LEU A 35 -5.66 -1.60 -0.68
C LEU A 35 -6.33 -0.98 0.55
N LYS A 36 -6.96 -1.84 1.36
CA LYS A 36 -7.51 -1.44 2.66
C LYS A 36 -6.77 -2.11 3.79
N LEU A 37 -6.67 -1.40 4.90
CA LEU A 37 -6.10 -1.92 6.15
C LEU A 37 -6.98 -1.47 7.30
N LYS A 38 -7.49 -2.41 8.07
CA LYS A 38 -8.17 -2.11 9.32
C LYS A 38 -7.13 -1.96 10.43
N ILE A 39 -7.19 -0.85 11.14
CA ILE A 39 -6.26 -0.56 12.23
C ILE A 39 -6.74 -1.25 13.50
N THR A 40 -5.91 -2.14 14.01
CA THR A 40 -6.10 -2.83 15.28
C THR A 40 -5.12 -2.30 16.31
N GLU A 41 -5.33 -2.63 17.57
CA GLU A 41 -4.46 -2.17 18.66
C GLU A 41 -3.00 -2.61 18.48
N GLN A 42 -2.77 -3.75 17.81
CA GLN A 42 -1.42 -4.26 17.56
C GLN A 42 -0.61 -3.39 16.61
N LEU A 43 -1.26 -2.51 15.86
CA LEU A 43 -0.64 -1.64 14.87
C LEU A 43 -0.34 -0.25 15.40
N LEU A 44 -0.61 -0.01 16.68
CA LEU A 44 -0.44 1.30 17.29
C LEU A 44 0.97 1.48 17.84
N ASN A 45 1.39 2.74 17.91
CA ASN A 45 2.59 3.12 18.63
C ASN A 45 2.26 3.30 20.12
N PRO A 46 3.27 3.55 21.00
CA PRO A 46 3.01 3.73 22.43
C PRO A 46 2.10 4.90 22.78
N LYS A 47 1.90 5.86 21.87
CA LYS A 47 1.01 7.00 22.08
C LYS A 47 -0.44 6.69 21.75
N GLY A 48 -0.73 5.50 21.24
CA GLY A 48 -2.09 5.09 20.91
C GLY A 48 -2.59 5.48 19.52
N THR A 49 -1.69 5.90 18.64
CA THR A 49 -2.02 6.15 17.25
C THR A 49 -1.29 5.14 16.36
N VAL A 50 -1.72 5.02 15.10
CA VAL A 50 -1.10 4.04 14.21
C VAL A 50 0.40 4.33 14.06
N HIS A 51 1.21 3.28 14.10
CA HIS A 51 2.66 3.40 13.92
C HIS A 51 2.97 3.85 12.50
N GLY A 52 3.87 4.84 12.37
CA GLY A 52 4.26 5.36 11.04
C GLY A 52 4.81 4.27 10.12
N GLY A 53 5.51 3.29 10.68
CA GLY A 53 5.99 2.13 9.91
C GLY A 53 4.86 1.28 9.35
N VAL A 54 3.71 1.23 10.01
CA VAL A 54 2.53 0.54 9.49
C VAL A 54 1.98 1.29 8.27
N LEU A 55 1.89 2.62 8.36
CA LEU A 55 1.44 3.44 7.23
C LEU A 55 2.38 3.29 6.04
N PHE A 56 3.69 3.29 6.29
CA PHE A 56 4.66 3.07 5.23
C PHE A 56 4.49 1.68 4.61
N SER A 57 4.31 0.65 5.44
CA SER A 57 4.10 -0.73 4.96
C SER A 57 2.85 -0.85 4.11
N LEU A 58 1.78 -0.16 4.49
CA LEU A 58 0.55 -0.12 3.68
C LEU A 58 0.82 0.49 2.31
N CYS A 59 1.52 1.63 2.26
CA CYS A 59 1.85 2.30 1.00
C CYS A 59 2.78 1.43 0.14
N ASP A 60 3.81 0.88 0.74
CA ASP A 60 4.77 0.01 0.04
C ASP A 60 4.08 -1.24 -0.51
N SER A 61 3.20 -1.85 0.28
CA SER A 61 2.43 -3.00 -0.14
C SER A 61 1.48 -2.66 -1.28
N ALA A 62 0.86 -1.47 -1.25
CA ALA A 62 -0.02 -1.02 -2.32
C ALA A 62 0.75 -0.90 -3.64
N VAL A 63 1.93 -0.28 -3.62
CA VAL A 63 2.77 -0.11 -4.81
C VAL A 63 3.22 -1.47 -5.35
N GLY A 64 3.76 -2.33 -4.49
CA GLY A 64 4.24 -3.65 -4.90
C GLY A 64 3.13 -4.52 -5.47
N THR A 65 1.96 -4.49 -4.84
CA THR A 65 0.81 -5.26 -5.31
C THR A 65 0.29 -4.74 -6.64
N TYR A 66 0.24 -3.42 -6.82
CA TYR A 66 -0.16 -2.82 -8.09
C TYR A 66 0.78 -3.23 -9.23
N ILE A 67 2.09 -3.20 -8.98
CA ILE A 67 3.08 -3.62 -9.99
C ILE A 67 2.89 -5.09 -10.34
N ALA A 68 2.72 -5.95 -9.35
CA ALA A 68 2.47 -7.37 -9.57
C ALA A 68 1.16 -7.61 -10.31
N PHE A 69 0.12 -6.82 -10.02
CA PHE A 69 -1.16 -6.88 -10.73
C PHE A 69 -0.98 -6.60 -12.22
N GLN A 70 -0.06 -5.72 -12.57
CA GLN A 70 0.28 -5.43 -13.96
C GLN A 70 1.22 -6.49 -14.58
N LYS A 71 1.53 -7.53 -13.83
CA LYS A 71 2.46 -8.61 -14.26
C LYS A 71 3.85 -8.08 -14.57
N LYS A 72 4.31 -7.13 -13.76
CA LYS A 72 5.65 -6.55 -13.84
C LYS A 72 6.39 -6.85 -12.55
N TRP A 73 7.70 -6.66 -12.60
CA TRP A 73 8.58 -6.78 -11.44
C TRP A 73 9.34 -5.47 -11.26
N ALA A 74 9.47 -5.04 -10.03
CA ALA A 74 10.19 -3.82 -9.71
C ALA A 74 10.75 -3.87 -8.31
N VAL A 75 11.75 -3.04 -8.07
CA VAL A 75 12.30 -2.81 -6.73
C VAL A 75 12.18 -1.33 -6.43
N THR A 76 12.08 -0.99 -5.17
CA THR A 76 12.00 0.41 -4.73
C THR A 76 13.38 1.04 -4.78
N ILE A 77 13.51 2.19 -5.45
CA ILE A 77 14.72 2.99 -5.43
C ILE A 77 14.73 3.84 -4.16
N ASP A 78 13.68 4.61 -3.97
CA ASP A 78 13.50 5.48 -2.82
C ASP A 78 12.02 5.76 -2.60
N SER A 79 11.72 6.33 -1.45
CA SER A 79 10.38 6.73 -1.09
C SER A 79 10.44 7.87 -0.08
N THR A 80 9.44 8.74 -0.15
CA THR A 80 9.20 9.78 0.84
C THR A 80 7.76 9.69 1.28
N ILE A 81 7.52 9.70 2.57
CA ILE A 81 6.16 9.65 3.12
C ILE A 81 5.92 10.88 4.00
N HIS A 82 4.71 11.43 3.92
CA HIS A 82 4.26 12.54 4.75
C HIS A 82 3.03 12.12 5.53
N PHE A 83 3.03 12.41 6.82
CA PHE A 83 1.94 12.07 7.74
C PHE A 83 1.19 13.35 8.09
N TYR A 84 -0.12 13.36 7.85
CA TYR A 84 -0.93 14.57 8.05
C TYR A 84 -1.85 14.47 9.26
N ARG A 85 -2.37 13.28 9.53
CA ARG A 85 -3.30 13.04 10.63
C ARG A 85 -3.03 11.70 11.28
N PRO A 86 -3.22 11.57 12.59
CA PRO A 86 -3.15 10.28 13.24
C PRO A 86 -4.31 9.39 12.79
N ALA A 87 -4.04 8.12 12.59
CA ALA A 87 -5.07 7.12 12.46
C ALA A 87 -5.22 6.39 13.79
N LEU A 88 -6.42 5.91 14.08
CA LEU A 88 -6.78 5.36 15.38
C LEU A 88 -7.25 3.92 15.23
N SER A 89 -7.24 3.19 16.35
CA SER A 89 -7.80 1.84 16.39
C SER A 89 -9.25 1.85 15.91
N GLY A 90 -9.57 0.90 15.04
CA GLY A 90 -10.90 0.81 14.44
C GLY A 90 -11.04 1.51 13.11
N ASP A 91 -10.12 2.43 12.76
CA ASP A 91 -10.14 3.06 11.44
C ASP A 91 -9.88 2.03 10.36
N VAL A 92 -10.53 2.23 9.21
CA VAL A 92 -10.22 1.49 7.99
C VAL A 92 -9.55 2.46 7.03
N LEU A 93 -8.28 2.20 6.72
CA LEU A 93 -7.51 3.05 5.83
C LEU A 93 -7.50 2.49 4.42
N THR A 94 -7.63 3.38 3.44
CA THR A 94 -7.51 3.02 2.03
C THR A 94 -6.30 3.71 1.44
N ALA A 95 -5.38 2.92 0.88
CA ALA A 95 -4.22 3.42 0.15
C ALA A 95 -4.50 3.27 -1.34
N SER A 96 -4.56 4.36 -2.06
CA SER A 96 -4.89 4.39 -3.49
C SER A 96 -3.69 4.84 -4.31
N ILE A 97 -3.46 4.17 -5.42
CA ILE A 97 -2.33 4.46 -6.32
C ILE A 97 -2.72 5.53 -7.33
N ASN A 98 -1.90 6.55 -7.42
CA ASN A 98 -1.95 7.55 -8.48
C ASN A 98 -0.61 7.49 -9.21
N GLU A 99 -0.60 6.84 -10.36
CA GLU A 99 0.62 6.68 -11.14
C GLU A 99 0.98 7.99 -11.81
N ARG A 100 2.10 8.59 -11.41
CA ARG A 100 2.53 9.90 -11.90
C ARG A 100 3.31 9.78 -13.19
N LYS A 101 4.13 8.74 -13.30
CA LYS A 101 4.88 8.45 -14.51
C LYS A 101 5.13 6.95 -14.59
N ASN A 102 4.78 6.37 -15.71
CA ASN A 102 5.08 4.96 -15.98
C ASN A 102 6.05 4.90 -17.16
N GLY A 103 7.32 5.02 -16.83
CA GLY A 103 8.38 4.91 -17.83
C GLY A 103 8.74 3.46 -18.13
N ARG A 104 9.67 3.28 -19.07
CA ARG A 104 10.14 1.95 -19.43
C ARG A 104 10.96 1.31 -18.32
N THR A 105 11.80 2.09 -17.66
CA THR A 105 12.76 1.64 -16.65
C THR A 105 12.36 2.06 -15.25
N ILE A 106 11.79 3.26 -15.12
CA ILE A 106 11.44 3.86 -13.83
C ILE A 106 9.98 4.28 -13.84
N SER A 107 9.31 4.02 -12.74
CA SER A 107 7.95 4.49 -12.48
C SER A 107 7.94 5.33 -11.22
N THR A 108 7.15 6.39 -11.22
CA THR A 108 6.92 7.23 -10.04
C THR A 108 5.44 7.16 -9.68
N MET A 109 5.15 6.76 -8.46
CA MET A 109 3.78 6.57 -7.99
C MET A 109 3.52 7.37 -6.74
N LEU A 110 2.39 8.07 -6.71
CA LEU A 110 1.86 8.69 -5.51
C LEU A 110 0.86 7.73 -4.88
N VAL A 111 1.01 7.49 -3.58
CA VAL A 111 0.04 6.72 -2.80
C VAL A 111 -0.64 7.67 -1.84
N GLU A 112 -1.96 7.73 -1.88
CA GLU A 112 -2.74 8.57 -0.99
C GLU A 112 -3.52 7.69 -0.02
N VAL A 113 -3.43 8.00 1.27
CA VAL A 113 -4.10 7.23 2.32
C VAL A 113 -5.17 8.07 2.97
N TYR A 114 -6.39 7.55 2.97
CA TYR A 114 -7.56 8.18 3.59
C TYR A 114 -8.21 7.22 4.58
N ASN A 115 -8.86 7.76 5.60
CA ASN A 115 -9.69 6.95 6.52
C ASN A 115 -11.12 6.86 5.99
N GLY A 116 -11.99 6.15 6.72
CA GLY A 116 -13.38 5.98 6.33
C GLY A 116 -14.22 7.24 6.33
N LYS A 117 -13.70 8.34 6.89
CA LYS A 117 -14.35 9.65 6.90
C LYS A 117 -13.80 10.57 5.81
N ALA A 118 -13.05 10.02 4.87
CA ALA A 118 -12.40 10.74 3.77
C ALA A 118 -11.39 11.79 4.26
N GLN A 119 -10.81 11.60 5.45
CA GLN A 119 -9.74 12.46 5.95
C GLN A 119 -8.40 11.95 5.44
N HIS A 120 -7.56 12.87 4.99
CA HIS A 120 -6.24 12.55 4.45
C HIS A 120 -5.29 12.22 5.60
N ILE A 121 -4.83 10.99 5.66
CA ILE A 121 -3.97 10.48 6.73
C ILE A 121 -2.50 10.65 6.39
N ALA A 122 -2.14 10.27 5.17
CA ALA A 122 -0.75 10.29 4.72
C ALA A 122 -0.71 10.24 3.19
N ASP A 123 0.43 10.60 2.63
CA ASP A 123 0.73 10.24 1.26
C ASP A 123 2.23 9.90 1.14
N ALA A 124 2.57 9.19 0.07
CA ALA A 124 3.93 8.77 -0.18
C ALA A 124 4.21 8.81 -1.67
N ILE A 125 5.46 9.14 -2.01
CA ILE A 125 5.97 9.03 -3.37
C ILE A 125 6.94 7.87 -3.40
N PHE A 126 6.77 6.97 -4.37
CA PHE A 126 7.66 5.84 -4.59
C PHE A 126 8.26 5.94 -5.98
N ASN A 127 9.58 5.87 -6.06
CA ASN A 127 10.29 5.68 -7.32
C ASN A 127 10.70 4.22 -7.40
N MET A 128 10.25 3.57 -8.47
CA MET A 128 10.42 2.13 -8.67
C MET A 128 11.28 1.87 -9.90
N TYR A 129 12.13 0.87 -9.82
CA TYR A 129 12.96 0.42 -10.94
C TYR A 129 12.43 -0.92 -11.42
N TYR A 130 12.04 -0.99 -12.69
CA TYR A 130 11.56 -2.24 -13.27
C TYR A 130 12.71 -3.22 -13.51
N THR A 131 12.51 -4.44 -13.05
CA THR A 131 13.47 -5.53 -13.22
C THR A 131 12.83 -6.63 -14.06
N LYS A 132 13.65 -7.58 -14.49
CA LYS A 132 13.13 -8.80 -15.09
C LYS A 132 12.67 -9.71 -13.95
N GLY A 133 11.46 -10.21 -14.02
CA GLY A 133 10.92 -11.14 -13.02
C GLY A 133 11.67 -12.46 -13.04
N GLU A 134 11.67 -13.08 -11.90
CA GLU A 134 12.24 -14.41 -11.69
C GLU A 134 11.13 -15.44 -11.67
#